data_b689124c64e87aac66156b3991cf3928
#
_entry.id   b689124c64e87aac66156b3991cf3928
#
_cell.length_a   1.000
_cell.length_b   1.000
_cell.length_c   1.000
_cell.angle_alpha   90.00
_cell.angle_beta   90.00
_cell.angle_gamma   90.00
#
_symmetry.space_group_name_H-M   'P 1'
#
loop_
_entity.id
_entity.type
_entity.pdbx_description
1 polymer ?
#
loop_
_entity_poly.entity_id
_entity_poly.type
_entity_poly.pdbx_seq_one_letter_code
_entity_poly.pdbx_strand_id
1 'polypeptide(L)'
;MDLILWRHAEAEDEHEGQDDLQRALTPRGEKQAARMALWLDRHLPETTRILCSPALRCEQTVLPLGRKYKLREELAPDKGAARLLETVDCPADSELLMVER
;
A
#
# COMPACT_ATOMS: atom_id res chain seq x y z
N MET A 1 -3.92 -18.48 3.00
CA MET A 1 -3.43 -17.16 2.55
C MET A 1 -3.36 -16.21 3.74
N ASP A 2 -2.20 -15.65 3.99
CA ASP A 2 -2.05 -14.65 5.04
C ASP A 2 -2.23 -13.26 4.44
N LEU A 3 -3.02 -12.44 5.09
CA LEU A 3 -3.28 -11.07 4.68
C LEU A 3 -2.54 -10.11 5.61
N ILE A 4 -1.72 -9.24 5.01
CA ILE A 4 -1.01 -8.21 5.73
C ILE A 4 -1.52 -6.86 5.25
N LEU A 5 -1.99 -6.03 6.18
CA LEU A 5 -2.43 -4.68 5.86
C LEU A 5 -1.34 -3.68 6.25
N TRP A 6 -0.94 -2.86 5.30
CA TRP A 6 0.06 -1.83 5.51
C TRP A 6 -0.56 -0.47 5.23
N ARG A 7 -0.71 0.31 6.27
CA ARG A 7 -1.23 1.66 6.15
C ARG A 7 -0.16 2.59 5.60
N HIS A 8 -0.56 3.54 4.74
CA HIS A 8 0.39 4.52 4.22
C HIS A 8 1.05 5.31 5.34
N ALA A 9 2.28 5.80 5.09
CA ALA A 9 3.03 6.62 6.03
C ALA A 9 2.44 8.03 6.13
N GLU A 10 3.03 8.86 7.00
CA GLU A 10 2.55 10.22 7.22
C GLU A 10 2.48 11.01 5.92
N ALA A 11 1.32 11.57 5.63
CA ALA A 11 1.06 12.35 4.42
C ALA A 11 0.81 13.82 4.75
N GLU A 12 1.01 14.68 3.75
CA GLU A 12 0.68 16.10 3.84
C GLU A 12 -0.80 16.28 4.16
N ASP A 13 -1.11 17.39 4.84
CA ASP A 13 -2.50 17.73 5.15
C ASP A 13 -3.27 18.02 3.86
N GLU A 14 -4.58 17.75 3.93
CA GLU A 14 -5.48 18.04 2.83
C GLU A 14 -5.61 19.55 2.65
N HIS A 15 -5.44 20.02 1.41
CA HIS A 15 -5.59 21.42 1.05
C HIS A 15 -6.87 21.66 0.25
N GLU A 16 -7.47 22.82 0.44
CA GLU A 16 -8.64 23.22 -0.33
C GLU A 16 -8.31 23.23 -1.82
N GLY A 17 -9.16 22.56 -2.62
CA GLY A 17 -8.99 22.48 -4.06
C GLY A 17 -8.02 21.40 -4.51
N GLN A 18 -7.38 20.69 -3.59
CA GLN A 18 -6.48 19.58 -3.93
C GLN A 18 -7.27 18.27 -3.98
N ASP A 19 -6.97 17.45 -4.98
CA ASP A 19 -7.48 16.08 -5.05
C ASP A 19 -6.82 15.25 -3.96
N ASP A 20 -7.61 14.61 -3.11
CA ASP A 20 -7.10 13.76 -2.04
C ASP A 20 -6.12 12.69 -2.54
N LEU A 21 -6.36 12.16 -3.73
CA LEU A 21 -5.48 11.14 -4.32
C LEU A 21 -4.09 11.68 -4.66
N GLN A 22 -3.92 12.98 -4.72
CA GLN A 22 -2.65 13.62 -5.05
C GLN A 22 -1.86 14.06 -3.81
N ARG A 23 -2.39 13.84 -2.60
CA ARG A 23 -1.63 14.16 -1.39
C ARG A 23 -0.39 13.26 -1.30
N ALA A 24 0.76 13.89 -1.13
CA ALA A 24 2.04 13.19 -1.04
C ALA A 24 2.42 12.90 0.41
N LEU A 25 3.39 12.02 0.61
CA LEU A 25 3.99 11.83 1.92
C LEU A 25 4.80 13.06 2.32
N THR A 26 4.87 13.31 3.63
CA THR A 26 5.81 14.28 4.18
C THR A 26 7.23 13.70 4.14
N PRO A 27 8.29 14.52 4.28
CA PRO A 27 9.66 13.99 4.41
C PRO A 27 9.78 12.98 5.55
N ARG A 28 9.07 13.21 6.65
CA ARG A 28 9.03 12.27 7.77
C ARG A 28 8.33 10.97 7.37
N GLY A 29 7.25 11.07 6.60
CA GLY A 29 6.53 9.92 6.09
C GLY A 29 7.38 9.08 5.16
N GLU A 30 8.19 9.71 4.33
CA GLU A 30 9.12 9.00 3.44
C GLU A 30 10.12 8.17 4.24
N LYS A 31 10.63 8.70 5.34
CA LYS A 31 11.54 7.96 6.22
C LYS A 31 10.83 6.80 6.92
N GLN A 32 9.60 7.00 7.36
CA GLN A 32 8.79 5.95 7.95
C GLN A 32 8.58 4.81 6.95
N ALA A 33 8.23 5.14 5.72
CA ALA A 33 8.01 4.17 4.67
C ALA A 33 9.28 3.37 4.37
N ALA A 34 10.42 4.03 4.29
CA ALA A 34 11.70 3.37 4.03
C ALA A 34 12.08 2.38 5.14
N ARG A 35 11.85 2.75 6.39
CA ARG A 35 12.14 1.87 7.53
C ARG A 35 11.24 0.64 7.53
N MET A 36 9.95 0.83 7.32
CA MET A 36 9.00 -0.28 7.29
C MET A 36 9.26 -1.18 6.09
N ALA A 37 9.60 -0.59 4.94
CA ALA A 37 9.91 -1.35 3.74
C ALA A 37 11.13 -2.27 3.96
N LEU A 38 12.15 -1.77 4.65
CA LEU A 38 13.32 -2.58 4.95
C LEU A 38 12.97 -3.78 5.83
N TRP A 39 12.13 -3.56 6.83
CA TRP A 39 11.66 -4.62 7.72
C TRP A 39 10.81 -5.65 6.97
N LEU A 40 9.85 -5.16 6.17
CA LEU A 40 8.97 -6.02 5.40
C LEU A 40 9.73 -6.86 4.38
N ASP A 41 10.71 -6.27 3.70
CA ASP A 41 11.48 -6.99 2.68
C ASP A 41 12.24 -8.18 3.28
N ARG A 42 12.66 -8.05 4.54
CA ARG A 42 13.35 -9.14 5.24
C ARG A 42 12.42 -10.25 5.71
N HIS A 43 11.14 -9.92 5.92
CA HIS A 43 10.18 -10.84 6.52
C HIS A 43 9.16 -11.40 5.53
N LEU A 44 8.98 -10.78 4.38
CA LEU A 44 8.01 -11.23 3.38
C LEU A 44 8.66 -12.20 2.38
N PRO A 45 8.01 -13.35 2.09
CA PRO A 45 8.46 -14.23 1.03
C PRO A 45 8.53 -13.50 -0.31
N GLU A 46 9.40 -13.97 -1.21
CA GLU A 46 9.50 -13.40 -2.56
C GLU A 46 8.22 -13.55 -3.37
N THR A 47 7.41 -14.55 -3.04
CA THR A 47 6.15 -14.84 -3.71
C THR A 47 5.00 -13.98 -3.24
N THR A 48 5.23 -13.08 -2.28
CA THR A 48 4.18 -12.20 -1.77
C THR A 48 3.60 -11.34 -2.88
N ARG A 49 2.29 -11.32 -3.01
CA ARG A 49 1.61 -10.42 -3.94
C ARG A 49 1.36 -9.10 -3.26
N ILE A 50 1.65 -8.01 -3.97
CA ILE A 50 1.53 -6.67 -3.42
C ILE A 50 0.49 -5.89 -4.21
N LEU A 51 -0.53 -5.43 -3.51
CA LEU A 51 -1.59 -4.60 -4.08
C LEU A 51 -1.55 -3.24 -3.41
N CYS A 52 -1.74 -2.19 -4.17
CA CYS A 52 -1.61 -0.82 -3.67
C CYS A 52 -2.78 0.04 -4.11
N SER A 53 -3.26 0.89 -3.21
CA SER A 53 -4.21 1.93 -3.55
C SER A 53 -3.59 2.88 -4.58
N PRO A 54 -4.39 3.45 -5.51
CA PRO A 54 -3.88 4.41 -6.48
C PRO A 54 -3.55 5.79 -5.88
N ALA A 55 -3.84 6.02 -4.61
CA ALA A 55 -3.48 7.27 -3.95
C ALA A 55 -1.97 7.44 -3.94
N LEU A 56 -1.48 8.64 -4.26
CA LEU A 56 -0.06 8.93 -4.33
C LEU A 56 0.67 8.55 -3.04
N ARG A 57 0.10 8.87 -1.88
CA ARG A 57 0.69 8.54 -0.59
C ARG A 57 0.90 7.04 -0.39
N CYS A 58 0.03 6.23 -0.95
CA CYS A 58 0.15 4.77 -0.86
C CYS A 58 1.27 4.26 -1.77
N GLU A 59 1.35 4.76 -3.00
CA GLU A 59 2.44 4.40 -3.91
C GLU A 59 3.78 4.81 -3.35
N GLN A 60 3.89 6.01 -2.81
CA GLN A 60 5.13 6.48 -2.19
C GLN A 60 5.52 5.63 -0.98
N THR A 61 4.55 5.06 -0.28
CA THR A 61 4.81 4.18 0.85
C THR A 61 5.39 2.84 0.38
N VAL A 62 4.89 2.29 -0.73
CA VAL A 62 5.33 0.98 -1.22
C VAL A 62 6.60 1.03 -2.05
N LEU A 63 6.92 2.16 -2.68
CA LEU A 63 8.09 2.30 -3.55
C LEU A 63 9.41 1.86 -2.91
N PRO A 64 9.71 2.23 -1.64
CA PRO A 64 10.97 1.82 -1.02
C PRO A 64 11.14 0.32 -0.87
N LEU A 65 10.04 -0.44 -0.96
CA LEU A 65 10.10 -1.89 -0.87
C LEU A 65 10.85 -2.51 -2.05
N GLY A 66 10.84 -1.83 -3.20
CA GLY A 66 11.58 -2.27 -4.38
C GLY A 66 11.02 -3.50 -5.06
N ARG A 67 9.78 -3.87 -4.77
CA ARG A 67 9.11 -5.03 -5.37
C ARG A 67 8.01 -4.58 -6.33
N LYS A 68 7.64 -5.45 -7.25
CA LYS A 68 6.53 -5.21 -8.16
C LYS A 68 5.21 -5.18 -7.38
N TYR A 69 4.33 -4.27 -7.73
CA TYR A 69 3.00 -4.17 -7.14
C TYR A 69 1.98 -3.80 -8.20
N LYS A 70 0.71 -4.06 -7.90
CA LYS A 70 -0.39 -3.71 -8.78
C LYS A 70 -1.27 -2.67 -8.10
N LEU A 71 -1.68 -1.66 -8.87
CA LEU A 71 -2.65 -0.68 -8.39
C LEU A 71 -4.06 -1.26 -8.48
N ARG A 72 -4.84 -1.09 -7.43
CA ARG A 72 -6.22 -1.56 -7.39
C ARG A 72 -7.12 -0.43 -6.87
N GLU A 73 -8.07 -0.02 -7.70
CA GLU A 73 -8.99 1.05 -7.34
C GLU A 73 -9.84 0.70 -6.12
N GLU A 74 -10.11 -0.57 -5.89
CA GLU A 74 -10.88 -1.03 -4.74
C GLU A 74 -10.22 -0.68 -3.41
N LEU A 75 -8.93 -0.35 -3.42
CA LEU A 75 -8.19 0.08 -2.22
C LEU A 75 -8.18 1.59 -2.05
N ALA A 76 -8.80 2.35 -2.96
CA ALA A 76 -8.91 3.80 -2.81
C ALA A 76 -9.66 4.16 -1.52
N PRO A 77 -9.39 5.35 -0.95
CA PRO A 77 -9.94 5.73 0.37
C PRO A 77 -11.46 5.65 0.49
N ASP A 78 -12.20 5.80 -0.61
CA ASP A 78 -13.65 5.78 -0.64
C ASP A 78 -14.24 4.43 -1.05
N LYS A 79 -13.40 3.40 -1.18
CA LYS A 79 -13.83 2.06 -1.60
C LYS A 79 -13.66 1.05 -0.47
N GLY A 80 -14.45 -0.02 -0.52
CA GLY A 80 -14.36 -1.11 0.45
C GLY A 80 -13.37 -2.18 0.00
N ALA A 81 -12.32 -2.40 0.78
CA ALA A 81 -11.30 -3.40 0.46
C ALA A 81 -11.82 -4.84 0.50
N ALA A 82 -12.89 -5.10 1.25
CA ALA A 82 -13.45 -6.45 1.37
C ALA A 82 -13.85 -7.04 0.01
N ARG A 83 -14.31 -6.20 -0.91
CA ARG A 83 -14.70 -6.63 -2.24
C ARG A 83 -13.53 -7.17 -3.05
N LEU A 84 -12.34 -6.61 -2.81
CA LEU A 84 -11.13 -7.05 -3.48
C LEU A 84 -10.75 -8.47 -3.07
N LEU A 85 -10.94 -8.82 -1.80
CA LEU A 85 -10.60 -10.15 -1.30
C LEU A 85 -11.40 -11.26 -1.98
N GLU A 86 -12.61 -10.95 -2.45
CA GLU A 86 -13.45 -11.91 -3.16
C GLU A 86 -12.96 -12.17 -4.58
N THR A 87 -12.23 -11.24 -5.17
CA THR A 87 -11.79 -11.32 -6.56
C THR A 87 -10.32 -11.66 -6.73
N VAL A 88 -9.54 -11.65 -5.66
CA VAL A 88 -8.11 -11.97 -5.71
C VAL A 88 -7.92 -13.48 -5.77
N ASP A 89 -7.34 -13.94 -6.87
CA ASP A 89 -6.96 -15.34 -7.02
C ASP A 89 -5.53 -15.51 -6.50
N CYS A 90 -5.43 -15.96 -5.26
CA CYS A 90 -4.16 -16.11 -4.58
C CYS A 90 -4.07 -17.54 -4.01
N PRO A 91 -2.97 -18.27 -4.30
CA PRO A 91 -2.79 -19.60 -3.72
C PRO A 91 -2.87 -19.57 -2.20
N ALA A 92 -3.38 -20.65 -1.60
CA ALA A 92 -3.61 -20.71 -0.16
C ALA A 92 -2.34 -20.53 0.68
N ASP A 93 -1.18 -20.85 0.12
CA ASP A 93 0.12 -20.71 0.78
C ASP A 93 0.86 -19.41 0.47
N SER A 94 0.22 -18.52 -0.29
CA SER A 94 0.79 -17.21 -0.63
C SER A 94 0.42 -16.15 0.39
N GLU A 95 1.27 -15.14 0.52
CA GLU A 95 0.96 -13.97 1.30
C GLU A 95 0.48 -12.84 0.40
N LEU A 96 -0.42 -12.03 0.92
CA LEU A 96 -0.95 -10.85 0.23
C LEU A 96 -0.69 -9.62 1.07
N LEU A 97 0.05 -8.67 0.52
CA LEU A 97 0.30 -7.38 1.15
C LEU A 97 -0.54 -6.33 0.46
N MET A 98 -1.37 -5.64 1.23
CA MET A 98 -2.19 -4.53 0.73
C MET A 98 -1.71 -3.23 1.34
N VAL A 99 -1.40 -2.26 0.47
CA VAL A 99 -1.03 -0.91 0.91
C VAL A 99 -2.25 -0.03 0.73
N GLU A 100 -2.83 0.38 1.84
CA GLU A 100 -4.05 1.19 1.83
C GLU A 100 -3.92 2.40 2.75
N ARG A 101 -4.92 3.27 2.73
CA ARG A 101 -4.96 4.49 3.52
C ARG A 101 -4.66 4.28 5.00
#